data_c01d4ee0aa11436cd528b241695331c4
#
_entry.id   c01d4ee0aa11436cd528b241695331c4
#
_cell.length_a   1.000
_cell.length_b   1.000
_cell.length_c   1.000
_cell.angle_alpha   90.00
_cell.angle_beta   90.00
_cell.angle_gamma   90.00
#
_symmetry.space_group_name_H-M   'P 1'
#
loop_
_entity.id
_entity.type
_entity.pdbx_description
1 polymer ?
#
loop_
_entity_poly.entity_id
_entity_poly.type
_entity_poly.pdbx_seq_one_letter_code
_entity_poly.pdbx_strand_id
1 'polypeptide(L)'
;MKGADIKKLSWVVRGKQKREIIMYIDGLDTPTGIAKKSGYSLNNTSRILGEFRKKGLVKCINPKEKTGRLYILTGNGKFIRDKLKRKIKT
;
A
#
# COMPACT_ATOMS: atom_id res chain seq x y z
N MET A 1 14.86 14.06 -3.63
CA MET A 1 13.45 13.65 -3.48
C MET A 1 12.53 14.78 -3.89
N LYS A 2 11.60 14.51 -4.78
CA LYS A 2 10.65 15.53 -5.23
C LYS A 2 9.62 15.80 -4.13
N GLY A 3 9.09 17.04 -4.08
CA GLY A 3 8.12 17.43 -3.08
C GLY A 3 6.89 16.55 -3.03
N ALA A 4 6.42 16.06 -4.18
CA ALA A 4 5.27 15.16 -4.26
C ALA A 4 5.52 13.84 -3.52
N ASP A 5 6.75 13.31 -3.56
CA ASP A 5 7.11 12.08 -2.87
C ASP A 5 7.12 12.28 -1.35
N ILE A 6 7.57 13.44 -0.91
CA ILE A 6 7.56 13.80 0.52
C ILE A 6 6.14 13.89 1.03
N LYS A 7 5.24 14.49 0.26
CA LYS A 7 3.82 14.59 0.62
C LYS A 7 3.16 13.22 0.72
N LYS A 8 3.45 12.34 -0.22
CA LYS A 8 2.90 10.97 -0.21
C LYS A 8 3.43 10.18 0.97
N LEU A 9 4.71 10.30 1.28
CA LEU A 9 5.30 9.65 2.44
C LEU A 9 4.63 10.15 3.73
N SER A 10 4.49 11.46 3.87
CA SER A 10 3.85 12.07 5.03
C SER A 10 2.40 11.59 5.19
N TRP A 11 1.66 11.50 4.08
CA TRP A 11 0.29 11.02 4.08
C TRP A 11 0.19 9.58 4.59
N VAL A 12 1.09 8.70 4.16
CA VAL A 12 1.11 7.31 4.62
C VAL A 12 1.51 7.23 6.09
N VAL A 13 2.53 7.99 6.49
CA VAL A 13 3.06 7.96 7.86
C VAL A 13 2.00 8.38 8.88
N ARG A 14 1.11 9.30 8.53
CA ARG A 14 0.07 9.79 9.44
C ARG A 14 -0.99 8.75 9.77
N GLY A 15 -1.20 7.75 8.93
CA GLY A 15 -2.22 6.76 9.16
C GLY A 15 -1.63 5.44 9.62
N LYS A 16 -1.98 4.98 10.83
CA LYS A 16 -1.49 3.70 11.34
C LYS A 16 -1.82 2.55 10.38
N GLN A 17 -3.06 2.49 9.90
CA GLN A 17 -3.48 1.43 8.99
C GLN A 17 -2.74 1.52 7.65
N LYS A 18 -2.54 2.73 7.16
CA LYS A 18 -1.80 2.94 5.91
C LYS A 18 -0.36 2.46 6.03
N ARG A 19 0.31 2.79 7.14
CA ARG A 19 1.68 2.33 7.40
C ARG A 19 1.77 0.82 7.43
N GLU A 20 0.85 0.20 8.15
CA GLU A 20 0.88 -1.25 8.29
C GLU A 20 0.53 -1.96 6.99
N ILE A 21 -0.51 -1.50 6.30
CA ILE A 21 -0.94 -2.15 5.07
C ILE A 21 0.15 -2.09 4.00
N ILE A 22 0.82 -0.95 3.83
CA ILE A 22 1.86 -0.84 2.81
C ILE A 22 3.02 -1.80 3.10
N MET A 23 3.28 -2.09 4.36
CA MET A 23 4.34 -3.01 4.76
C MET A 23 4.02 -4.47 4.40
N TYR A 24 2.74 -4.80 4.27
CA TYR A 24 2.32 -6.16 3.95
C TYR A 24 2.10 -6.41 2.47
N ILE A 25 2.31 -5.41 1.63
CA ILE A 25 2.22 -5.61 0.18
C ILE A 25 3.56 -6.13 -0.31
N ASP A 26 3.58 -7.40 -0.68
CA ASP A 26 4.80 -8.07 -1.14
C ASP A 26 4.52 -8.76 -2.48
N GLY A 27 5.18 -8.27 -3.54
CA GLY A 27 4.93 -8.78 -4.88
C GLY A 27 3.49 -8.54 -5.30
N LEU A 28 2.93 -9.51 -6.02
CA LEU A 28 1.52 -9.49 -6.42
C LEU A 28 0.67 -10.07 -5.30
N ASP A 29 -0.34 -9.33 -4.90
CA ASP A 29 -1.18 -9.78 -3.80
C ASP A 29 -2.62 -9.31 -4.00
N THR A 30 -3.56 -10.03 -3.39
CA THR A 30 -4.97 -9.68 -3.41
C THR A 30 -5.33 -8.88 -2.16
N PRO A 31 -6.44 -8.08 -2.20
CA PRO A 31 -6.90 -7.41 -0.99
C PRO A 31 -7.17 -8.38 0.16
N THR A 32 -7.72 -9.55 -0.16
CA THR A 32 -7.98 -10.59 0.85
C THR A 32 -6.68 -11.07 1.50
N GLY A 33 -5.66 -11.33 0.69
CA GLY A 33 -4.36 -11.77 1.20
C GLY A 33 -3.71 -10.71 2.06
N ILE A 34 -3.76 -9.46 1.64
CA ILE A 34 -3.19 -8.35 2.40
C ILE A 34 -3.96 -8.15 3.72
N ALA A 35 -5.29 -8.24 3.67
CA ALA A 35 -6.12 -8.12 4.87
C ALA A 35 -5.77 -9.19 5.89
N LYS A 36 -5.60 -10.44 5.45
CA LYS A 36 -5.24 -11.53 6.34
C LYS A 36 -3.89 -11.30 7.00
N LYS A 37 -2.90 -10.85 6.24
CA LYS A 37 -1.57 -10.60 6.78
C LYS A 37 -1.54 -9.43 7.75
N SER A 38 -2.28 -8.37 7.45
CA SER A 38 -2.27 -7.15 8.26
C SER A 38 -3.20 -7.22 9.47
N GLY A 39 -4.19 -8.11 9.44
CA GLY A 39 -5.18 -8.21 10.49
C GLY A 39 -6.31 -7.21 10.38
N TYR A 40 -6.37 -6.44 9.31
CA TYR A 40 -7.45 -5.48 9.08
C TYR A 40 -8.58 -6.12 8.27
N SER A 41 -9.77 -5.52 8.34
CA SER A 41 -10.91 -6.02 7.59
C SER A 41 -10.67 -5.86 6.08
N LEU A 42 -11.33 -6.71 5.30
CA LEU A 42 -11.24 -6.61 3.85
C LEU A 42 -11.75 -5.25 3.35
N ASN A 43 -12.82 -4.73 3.95
CA ASN A 43 -13.35 -3.43 3.55
C ASN A 43 -12.35 -2.31 3.76
N ASN A 44 -11.71 -2.26 4.92
CA ASN A 44 -10.69 -1.25 5.21
C ASN A 44 -9.48 -1.40 4.29
N THR A 45 -9.03 -2.64 4.10
CA THR A 45 -7.88 -2.93 3.24
C THR A 45 -8.15 -2.50 1.81
N SER A 46 -9.32 -2.86 1.27
CA SER A 46 -9.70 -2.49 -0.09
C SER A 46 -9.78 -0.97 -0.27
N ARG A 47 -10.35 -0.28 0.72
CA ARG A 47 -10.45 1.18 0.69
C ARG A 47 -9.06 1.81 0.64
N ILE A 48 -8.16 1.34 1.48
CA ILE A 48 -6.80 1.88 1.54
C ILE A 48 -6.02 1.58 0.26
N LEU A 49 -6.19 0.37 -0.30
CA LEU A 49 -5.58 0.05 -1.59
C LEU A 49 -6.09 0.95 -2.70
N GLY A 50 -7.38 1.30 -2.67
CA GLY A 50 -7.93 2.26 -3.61
C GLY A 50 -7.31 3.64 -3.48
N GLU A 51 -7.09 4.08 -2.24
CA GLU A 51 -6.41 5.35 -1.97
C GLU A 51 -4.95 5.31 -2.44
N PHE A 52 -4.26 4.20 -2.17
CA PHE A 52 -2.88 4.02 -2.64
C PHE A 52 -2.80 4.06 -4.16
N ARG A 53 -3.78 3.45 -4.83
CA ARG A 53 -3.83 3.47 -6.29
C ARG A 53 -3.98 4.90 -6.83
N LYS A 54 -4.86 5.69 -6.22
CA LYS A 54 -5.04 7.09 -6.60
C LYS A 54 -3.77 7.91 -6.40
N LYS A 55 -3.00 7.59 -5.37
CA LYS A 55 -1.74 8.27 -5.08
C LYS A 55 -0.56 7.73 -5.90
N GLY A 56 -0.77 6.71 -6.71
CA GLY A 56 0.29 6.12 -7.50
C GLY A 56 1.26 5.25 -6.73
N LEU A 57 0.84 4.73 -5.58
CA LEU A 57 1.67 3.87 -4.74
C LEU A 57 1.51 2.39 -5.03
N VAL A 58 0.35 1.99 -5.54
CA VAL A 58 0.10 0.64 -6.01
C VAL A 58 -0.53 0.69 -7.39
N LYS A 59 -0.39 -0.42 -8.10
CA LYS A 59 -0.96 -0.62 -9.41
C LYS A 59 -1.79 -1.90 -9.39
N CYS A 60 -2.99 -1.85 -9.94
CA CYS A 60 -3.80 -3.06 -10.15
C CYS A 60 -3.48 -3.59 -11.54
N ILE A 61 -2.98 -4.82 -11.63
CA ILE A 61 -2.55 -5.37 -12.92
C ILE A 61 -3.70 -5.99 -13.72
N ASN A 62 -4.83 -6.26 -13.07
CA ASN A 62 -6.02 -6.82 -13.73
C ASN A 62 -7.28 -6.05 -13.33
N PRO A 63 -7.36 -4.75 -13.68
CA PRO A 63 -8.44 -3.88 -13.19
C PRO A 63 -9.83 -4.24 -13.70
N LYS A 64 -9.93 -5.05 -14.75
CA LYS A 64 -11.21 -5.49 -15.28
C LYS A 64 -11.86 -6.59 -14.45
N GLU A 65 -11.09 -7.26 -13.62
CA GLU A 65 -11.61 -8.30 -12.75
C GLU A 65 -12.37 -7.69 -11.59
N LYS A 66 -13.52 -8.25 -11.26
CA LYS A 66 -14.32 -7.80 -10.12
C LYS A 66 -13.85 -8.44 -8.82
N THR A 67 -13.35 -9.66 -8.90
CA THR A 67 -12.80 -10.40 -7.77
C THR A 67 -11.39 -10.86 -8.12
N GLY A 68 -10.59 -11.12 -7.11
CA GLY A 68 -9.23 -11.59 -7.33
C GLY A 68 -8.33 -10.53 -7.96
N ARG A 69 -8.59 -9.25 -7.73
CA ARG A 69 -7.72 -8.18 -8.21
C ARG A 69 -6.34 -8.33 -7.60
N LEU A 70 -5.32 -8.17 -8.45
CA LEU A 70 -3.93 -8.27 -8.04
C LEU A 70 -3.29 -6.89 -8.01
N TYR A 71 -2.69 -6.56 -6.88
CA TYR A 71 -2.01 -5.29 -6.67
C TYR A 71 -0.53 -5.50 -6.48
N ILE A 72 0.27 -4.54 -6.92
CA ILE A 72 1.71 -4.53 -6.73
C ILE A 72 2.13 -3.10 -6.39
N LEU A 73 3.15 -2.97 -5.55
CA LEU A 73 3.71 -1.65 -5.25
C LEU A 73 4.39 -1.09 -6.48
N THR A 74 4.16 0.20 -6.76
CA THR A 74 4.91 0.94 -7.77
C THR A 74 6.30 1.28 -7.20
N GLY A 75 7.16 1.89 -8.02
CA GLY A 75 8.44 2.39 -7.53
C GLY A 75 8.26 3.35 -6.36
N ASN A 76 7.27 4.24 -6.45
CA ASN A 76 6.95 5.17 -5.35
C ASN A 76 6.49 4.44 -4.11
N GLY A 77 5.65 3.41 -4.27
CA GLY A 77 5.18 2.60 -3.15
C GLY A 77 6.32 1.86 -2.47
N LYS A 78 7.21 1.27 -3.24
CA LYS A 78 8.38 0.57 -2.72
C LYS A 78 9.28 1.53 -1.94
N PHE A 79 9.48 2.73 -2.47
CA PHE A 79 10.30 3.75 -1.84
C PHE A 79 9.74 4.09 -0.44
N ILE A 80 8.44 4.33 -0.35
CA ILE A 80 7.79 4.66 0.92
C ILE A 80 7.86 3.50 1.89
N ARG A 81 7.58 2.28 1.42
CA ARG A 81 7.68 1.08 2.26
C ARG A 81 9.08 0.93 2.83
N ASP A 82 10.10 1.11 2.02
CA ASP A 82 11.48 0.95 2.46
C ASP A 82 11.87 2.03 3.48
N LYS A 83 11.39 3.25 3.29
CA LYS A 83 11.61 4.32 4.27
C LYS A 83 10.98 3.98 5.61
N LEU A 84 9.78 3.44 5.61
CA LEU A 84 9.09 3.03 6.83
C LEU A 84 9.81 1.88 7.52
N LYS A 85 10.30 0.92 6.77
CA LYS A 85 11.08 -0.18 7.33
C LYS A 85 12.33 0.31 8.04
N ARG A 86 13.01 1.29 7.48
CA ARG A 86 14.21 1.87 8.08
C ARG A 86 13.89 2.56 9.41
N LYS A 87 12.75 3.23 9.51
CA LYS A 87 12.35 3.91 10.75
C LYS A 87 11.97 2.94 11.84
N ILE A 88 11.39 1.80 11.49
CA ILE A 88 10.95 0.80 12.46
C ILE A 88 12.12 -0.02 12.97
N LYS A 89 13.17 -0.10 12.18
CA LYS A 89 14.35 -0.89 12.49
C LYS A 89 15.34 -0.09 13.33
N THR A 90 15.08 0.05 14.56
CA THR A 90 16.02 0.68 15.50
C THR A 90 16.73 -0.35 16.32
#